data_728e2cf8dfffd66ddf847f4242a47a95
#
_entry.id   728e2cf8dfffd66ddf847f4242a47a95
#
_cell.length_a   1.000
_cell.length_b   1.000
_cell.length_c   1.000
_cell.angle_alpha   90.00
_cell.angle_beta   90.00
_cell.angle_gamma   90.00
#
_symmetry.space_group_name_H-M   'P 1'
#
loop_
_entity.id
_entity.type
_entity.pdbx_description
1 polymer ?
#
loop_
_entity_poly.entity_id
_entity_poly.type
_entity_poly.pdbx_seq_one_letter_code
_entity_poly.pdbx_strand_id
1 'polypeptide(L)'
;AVHPSFPAKDFKAFVAELLTSEQVRDRAEYLISKTADVFDDGRSTADAGRLSLQVGRALTLEGVLDTSRGATARGAQVDITAQALALLGQGAAARTGEVGVSVASLNALDAESLLLGGTRSAVDEDSGETLVDVRAADDTGRLIRGASTVRLDNAAGPALSAPDVVLVARDSVVIEAGSQIAAVGTAEPEALRIAGSGADADG
;
A
#
# COMPACT_ATOMS: atom_id res chain seq x y z
N ALA A 1 32.66 41.44 2.82
CA ALA A 1 31.52 42.34 2.74
C ALA A 1 30.40 41.78 3.65
N VAL A 2 29.85 42.61 4.54
CA VAL A 2 28.76 42.23 5.43
C VAL A 2 27.44 42.47 4.69
N HIS A 3 26.57 41.45 4.63
CA HIS A 3 25.26 41.58 3.98
C HIS A 3 24.31 42.35 4.93
N PRO A 4 23.71 43.46 4.50
CA PRO A 4 22.93 44.36 5.35
C PRO A 4 21.59 43.77 5.86
N SER A 5 21.15 42.63 5.33
CA SER A 5 19.88 41.99 5.70
C SER A 5 19.93 41.13 6.96
N PHE A 6 21.11 40.94 7.55
CA PHE A 6 21.27 40.13 8.76
C PHE A 6 21.45 41.02 10.00
N PRO A 7 20.71 40.74 11.08
CA PRO A 7 20.87 41.46 12.33
C PRO A 7 22.33 41.36 12.83
N ALA A 8 22.93 42.46 13.19
CA ALA A 8 24.35 42.53 13.62
C ALA A 8 24.68 41.61 14.82
N LYS A 9 23.68 41.28 15.64
CA LYS A 9 23.84 40.38 16.80
C LYS A 9 24.07 38.90 16.43
N ASP A 10 23.65 38.50 15.22
CA ASP A 10 23.74 37.09 14.76
C ASP A 10 24.98 36.87 13.87
N PHE A 11 25.74 37.92 13.59
CA PHE A 11 26.89 37.89 12.71
C PHE A 11 28.17 38.13 13.47
N LYS A 12 28.99 37.12 13.69
CA LYS A 12 30.30 37.29 14.36
C LYS A 12 31.40 37.75 13.40
N ALA A 13 31.47 37.21 12.24
CA ALA A 13 32.27 37.64 11.10
C ALA A 13 31.95 36.82 9.86
N PHE A 14 31.90 37.42 8.70
CA PHE A 14 31.80 36.71 7.44
C PHE A 14 32.93 37.18 6.52
N VAL A 15 33.82 36.27 6.17
CA VAL A 15 34.87 36.53 5.21
C VAL A 15 34.55 35.75 3.94
N ALA A 16 34.30 36.47 2.84
CA ALA A 16 34.17 35.87 1.52
C ALA A 16 35.55 35.91 0.86
N GLU A 17 36.10 34.75 0.63
CA GLU A 17 37.34 34.56 -0.15
C GLU A 17 36.98 34.22 -1.58
N LEU A 18 37.43 35.00 -2.53
CA LEU A 18 37.30 34.73 -3.96
C LEU A 18 38.45 33.82 -4.36
N LEU A 19 38.08 32.56 -4.65
CA LEU A 19 39.04 31.56 -5.10
C LEU A 19 39.01 31.45 -6.63
N THR A 20 40.15 31.17 -7.23
CA THR A 20 40.22 30.76 -8.64
C THR A 20 39.67 29.36 -8.80
N SER A 21 39.29 28.99 -10.04
CA SER A 21 38.78 27.64 -10.34
C SER A 21 39.77 26.53 -9.95
N GLU A 22 41.06 26.82 -9.98
CA GLU A 22 42.13 25.92 -9.59
C GLU A 22 42.16 25.74 -8.07
N GLN A 23 42.15 26.84 -7.32
CA GLN A 23 42.10 26.82 -5.85
C GLN A 23 40.83 26.16 -5.31
N VAL A 24 39.69 26.29 -6.01
CA VAL A 24 38.47 25.60 -5.66
C VAL A 24 38.62 24.08 -5.86
N ARG A 25 39.27 23.66 -6.93
CA ARG A 25 39.56 22.23 -7.17
C ARG A 25 40.49 21.64 -6.13
N ASP A 26 41.53 22.35 -5.77
CA ASP A 26 42.54 21.90 -4.79
C ASP A 26 41.97 21.79 -3.37
N ARG A 27 40.92 22.58 -3.05
CA ARG A 27 40.24 22.56 -1.75
C ARG A 27 38.96 21.70 -1.74
N ALA A 28 38.48 21.34 -2.90
CA ALA A 28 37.27 20.51 -3.00
C ALA A 28 37.60 19.04 -2.75
N GLU A 29 37.02 18.48 -1.73
CA GLU A 29 37.00 17.04 -1.54
C GLU A 29 35.89 16.46 -2.41
N TYR A 30 36.27 15.70 -3.42
CA TYR A 30 35.32 15.05 -4.32
C TYR A 30 35.12 13.59 -3.90
N LEU A 31 33.93 13.27 -3.43
CA LEU A 31 33.52 11.89 -3.33
C LEU A 31 33.06 11.41 -4.71
N ILE A 32 33.92 10.70 -5.42
CA ILE A 32 33.55 10.10 -6.71
C ILE A 32 32.98 8.73 -6.42
N SER A 33 31.66 8.63 -6.37
CA SER A 33 30.96 7.36 -6.34
C SER A 33 30.59 6.97 -7.76
N LYS A 34 30.90 5.76 -8.17
CA LYS A 34 30.37 5.21 -9.42
C LYS A 34 28.85 5.06 -9.25
N THR A 35 28.12 5.29 -10.34
CA THR A 35 26.67 5.12 -10.32
C THR A 35 26.26 3.71 -9.81
N ALA A 36 27.02 2.69 -10.17
CA ALA A 36 26.84 1.34 -9.64
C ALA A 36 27.01 1.30 -8.11
N ASP A 37 28.04 1.94 -7.56
CA ASP A 37 28.32 1.90 -6.10
C ASP A 37 27.25 2.68 -5.30
N VAL A 38 26.68 3.75 -5.89
CA VAL A 38 25.61 4.53 -5.25
C VAL A 38 24.27 3.80 -5.30
N PHE A 39 24.06 3.00 -6.34
CA PHE A 39 22.82 2.27 -6.54
C PHE A 39 22.94 0.77 -6.22
N ASP A 40 24.15 0.24 -6.00
CA ASP A 40 24.41 -1.15 -5.68
C ASP A 40 24.76 -1.36 -4.19
N ASP A 41 24.94 -0.28 -3.42
CA ASP A 41 25.10 -0.36 -1.97
C ASP A 41 23.81 -0.89 -1.33
N GLY A 42 23.76 -2.22 -1.28
CA GLY A 42 22.69 -2.92 -0.60
C GLY A 42 21.31 -2.52 -1.11
N ARG A 43 21.12 -2.50 -2.42
CA ARG A 43 19.76 -2.62 -2.92
C ARG A 43 19.21 -3.89 -2.32
N SER A 44 18.60 -3.74 -1.17
CA SER A 44 17.52 -4.62 -0.80
C SER A 44 16.70 -4.72 -2.07
N THR A 45 16.63 -5.89 -2.61
CA THR A 45 15.84 -6.22 -3.78
C THR A 45 14.52 -5.48 -3.64
N ALA A 46 14.25 -4.57 -4.57
CA ALA A 46 13.11 -3.67 -4.43
C ALA A 46 11.83 -4.51 -4.31
N ASP A 47 11.02 -4.19 -3.33
CA ASP A 47 9.69 -4.78 -3.18
C ASP A 47 8.87 -4.48 -4.44
N ALA A 48 7.97 -5.37 -4.80
CA ALA A 48 7.10 -5.19 -5.97
C ALA A 48 6.10 -4.04 -5.80
N GLY A 49 6.00 -3.49 -4.60
CA GLY A 49 5.18 -2.33 -4.29
C GLY A 49 3.74 -2.65 -3.90
N ARG A 50 2.96 -1.58 -3.76
CA ARG A 50 1.55 -1.66 -3.33
C ARG A 50 0.64 -0.97 -4.33
N LEU A 51 -0.45 -1.65 -4.71
CA LEU A 51 -1.56 -1.10 -5.47
C LEU A 51 -2.79 -0.98 -4.54
N SER A 52 -3.31 0.23 -4.39
CA SER A 52 -4.53 0.46 -3.60
C SER A 52 -5.63 1.03 -4.48
N LEU A 53 -6.75 0.30 -4.56
CA LEU A 53 -7.91 0.64 -5.38
C LEU A 53 -9.12 0.93 -4.50
N GLN A 54 -9.61 2.16 -4.56
CA GLN A 54 -10.82 2.59 -3.88
C GLN A 54 -11.94 2.81 -4.91
N VAL A 55 -12.98 1.99 -4.84
CA VAL A 55 -13.96 1.86 -5.93
C VAL A 55 -15.33 2.37 -5.49
N GLY A 56 -15.88 3.31 -6.24
CA GLY A 56 -17.21 3.88 -5.95
C GLY A 56 -18.37 3.11 -6.55
N ARG A 57 -18.22 2.51 -7.76
CA ARG A 57 -19.35 1.90 -8.48
C ARG A 57 -19.04 0.59 -9.17
N ALA A 58 -17.96 0.49 -9.92
CA ALA A 58 -17.62 -0.69 -10.69
C ALA A 58 -16.11 -0.82 -10.80
N LEU A 59 -15.60 -2.04 -10.78
CA LEU A 59 -14.20 -2.37 -10.99
C LEU A 59 -14.10 -3.49 -12.02
N THR A 60 -13.34 -3.22 -13.07
CA THR A 60 -12.97 -4.22 -14.07
C THR A 60 -11.44 -4.32 -14.08
N LEU A 61 -10.92 -5.51 -13.89
CA LEU A 61 -9.48 -5.80 -13.88
C LEU A 61 -9.16 -6.68 -15.09
N GLU A 62 -8.66 -6.07 -16.16
CA GLU A 62 -8.27 -6.75 -17.41
C GLU A 62 -6.79 -6.54 -17.74
N GLY A 63 -6.12 -5.71 -16.97
CA GLY A 63 -4.69 -5.43 -17.13
C GLY A 63 -3.80 -6.50 -16.50
N VAL A 64 -2.53 -6.45 -16.86
CA VAL A 64 -1.47 -7.25 -16.24
C VAL A 64 -0.74 -6.36 -15.24
N LEU A 65 -0.56 -6.85 -14.02
CA LEU A 65 0.27 -6.22 -13.01
C LEU A 65 1.65 -6.87 -13.07
N ASP A 66 2.69 -6.04 -13.17
CA ASP A 66 4.06 -6.52 -13.01
C ASP A 66 4.36 -6.64 -11.51
N THR A 67 4.42 -7.87 -11.02
CA THR A 67 4.69 -8.22 -9.62
C THR A 67 6.12 -8.67 -9.40
N SER A 68 6.99 -8.42 -10.38
CA SER A 68 8.40 -8.81 -10.30
C SER A 68 9.07 -8.17 -9.09
N ARG A 69 9.79 -9.00 -8.37
CA ARG A 69 10.52 -8.62 -7.16
C ARG A 69 11.90 -9.24 -7.15
N GLY A 70 12.76 -8.72 -6.33
CA GLY A 70 14.02 -9.39 -6.05
C GLY A 70 13.85 -10.65 -5.21
N ALA A 71 14.88 -11.48 -5.17
CA ALA A 71 14.82 -12.82 -4.55
C ALA A 71 14.46 -12.83 -3.05
N THR A 72 14.74 -11.74 -2.33
CA THR A 72 14.48 -11.59 -0.90
C THR A 72 13.53 -10.43 -0.58
N ALA A 73 12.88 -9.87 -1.61
CA ALA A 73 11.97 -8.76 -1.45
C ALA A 73 10.52 -9.21 -1.32
N ARG A 74 9.72 -8.35 -0.73
CA ARG A 74 8.27 -8.54 -0.61
C ARG A 74 7.61 -8.49 -1.99
N GLY A 75 6.67 -9.38 -2.24
CA GLY A 75 5.84 -9.35 -3.44
C GLY A 75 4.79 -8.24 -3.43
N ALA A 76 4.03 -8.16 -4.50
CA ALA A 76 3.02 -7.12 -4.65
C ALA A 76 1.91 -7.25 -3.60
N GLN A 77 1.58 -6.11 -3.00
CA GLN A 77 0.44 -5.96 -2.11
C GLN A 77 -0.70 -5.28 -2.87
N VAL A 78 -1.90 -5.85 -2.84
CA VAL A 78 -3.07 -5.27 -3.50
C VAL A 78 -4.19 -5.07 -2.49
N ASP A 79 -4.59 -3.81 -2.33
CA ASP A 79 -5.71 -3.41 -1.47
C ASP A 79 -6.88 -2.99 -2.35
N ILE A 80 -8.05 -3.61 -2.17
CA ILE A 80 -9.26 -3.25 -2.90
C ILE A 80 -10.39 -2.98 -1.92
N THR A 81 -10.97 -1.80 -2.00
CA THR A 81 -12.09 -1.42 -1.15
C THR A 81 -13.20 -0.73 -1.92
N ALA A 82 -14.42 -0.96 -1.48
CA ALA A 82 -15.64 -0.30 -1.94
C ALA A 82 -16.61 -0.21 -0.75
N GLN A 83 -17.70 0.53 -0.89
CA GLN A 83 -18.69 0.60 0.19
C GLN A 83 -19.28 -0.76 0.56
N ALA A 84 -19.59 -1.58 -0.44
CA ALA A 84 -19.92 -3.00 -0.29
C ALA A 84 -19.22 -3.76 -1.42
N LEU A 85 -18.41 -4.74 -1.05
CA LEU A 85 -17.57 -5.49 -1.99
C LEU A 85 -18.06 -6.92 -2.13
N ALA A 86 -18.25 -7.38 -3.35
CA ALA A 86 -18.59 -8.75 -3.67
C ALA A 86 -17.49 -9.41 -4.51
N LEU A 87 -16.92 -10.49 -4.00
CA LEU A 87 -15.89 -11.31 -4.64
C LEU A 87 -16.60 -12.48 -5.32
N LEU A 88 -16.63 -12.45 -6.64
CA LEU A 88 -17.56 -13.26 -7.42
C LEU A 88 -16.84 -14.36 -8.21
N GLY A 89 -17.35 -15.57 -8.10
CA GLY A 89 -17.04 -16.67 -8.97
C GLY A 89 -17.77 -16.61 -10.30
N GLN A 90 -17.59 -17.65 -11.12
CA GLN A 90 -18.24 -17.73 -12.42
C GLN A 90 -19.77 -17.82 -12.28
N GLY A 91 -20.47 -16.93 -12.97
CA GLY A 91 -21.93 -16.89 -12.95
C GLY A 91 -22.58 -16.25 -11.72
N ALA A 92 -21.79 -15.93 -10.70
CA ALA A 92 -22.27 -15.15 -9.57
C ALA A 92 -22.44 -13.68 -9.95
N ALA A 93 -23.37 -12.97 -9.30
CA ALA A 93 -23.65 -11.57 -9.58
C ALA A 93 -23.59 -10.71 -8.31
N ALA A 94 -23.16 -9.49 -8.48
CA ALA A 94 -23.24 -8.48 -7.44
C ALA A 94 -24.70 -8.14 -7.13
N ARG A 95 -25.02 -7.98 -5.87
CA ARG A 95 -26.32 -7.50 -5.40
C ARG A 95 -26.40 -5.97 -5.57
N THR A 96 -27.62 -5.45 -5.49
CA THR A 96 -27.79 -3.98 -5.57
C THR A 96 -26.96 -3.29 -4.48
N GLY A 97 -26.15 -2.32 -4.90
CA GLY A 97 -25.26 -1.58 -4.01
C GLY A 97 -23.87 -2.21 -3.79
N GLU A 98 -23.63 -3.43 -4.26
CA GLU A 98 -22.32 -4.06 -4.21
C GLU A 98 -21.47 -3.72 -5.45
N VAL A 99 -20.19 -3.59 -5.25
CA VAL A 99 -19.19 -3.59 -6.31
C VAL A 99 -18.69 -5.02 -6.47
N GLY A 100 -19.02 -5.64 -7.62
CA GLY A 100 -18.56 -6.98 -7.94
C GLY A 100 -17.14 -6.97 -8.51
N VAL A 101 -16.31 -7.90 -8.04
CA VAL A 101 -14.96 -8.16 -8.57
C VAL A 101 -14.82 -9.65 -8.82
N SER A 102 -14.31 -10.01 -9.99
CA SER A 102 -14.09 -11.42 -10.36
C SER A 102 -12.94 -12.03 -9.55
N VAL A 103 -13.17 -13.15 -8.91
CA VAL A 103 -12.13 -13.92 -8.22
C VAL A 103 -11.05 -14.38 -9.21
N ALA A 104 -11.41 -14.73 -10.43
CA ALA A 104 -10.43 -15.09 -11.47
C ALA A 104 -9.52 -13.92 -11.82
N SER A 105 -10.07 -12.70 -11.91
CA SER A 105 -9.28 -11.49 -12.16
C SER A 105 -8.38 -11.13 -10.97
N LEU A 106 -8.84 -11.34 -9.73
CA LEU A 106 -8.00 -11.15 -8.54
C LEU A 106 -6.81 -12.11 -8.51
N ASN A 107 -7.07 -13.39 -8.78
CA ASN A 107 -6.01 -14.40 -8.83
C ASN A 107 -4.99 -14.08 -9.95
N ALA A 108 -5.45 -13.52 -11.06
CA ALA A 108 -4.57 -13.14 -12.20
C ALA A 108 -3.65 -11.94 -11.90
N LEU A 109 -3.87 -11.22 -10.80
CA LEU A 109 -2.95 -10.16 -10.36
C LEU A 109 -1.62 -10.72 -9.82
N ASP A 110 -1.58 -12.00 -9.46
CA ASP A 110 -0.41 -12.67 -8.88
C ASP A 110 0.19 -11.89 -7.69
N ALA A 111 -0.69 -11.35 -6.86
CA ALA A 111 -0.31 -10.59 -5.68
C ALA A 111 0.17 -11.53 -4.56
N GLU A 112 1.19 -11.13 -3.82
CA GLU A 112 1.63 -11.85 -2.62
C GLU A 112 0.61 -11.70 -1.49
N SER A 113 0.04 -10.50 -1.33
CA SER A 113 -0.98 -10.24 -0.32
C SER A 113 -2.15 -9.46 -0.91
N LEU A 114 -3.36 -10.00 -0.72
CA LEU A 114 -4.63 -9.38 -1.08
C LEU A 114 -5.35 -8.92 0.19
N LEU A 115 -5.55 -7.61 0.33
CA LEU A 115 -6.41 -7.02 1.34
C LEU A 115 -7.71 -6.53 0.69
N LEU A 116 -8.82 -7.15 1.05
CA LEU A 116 -10.12 -6.90 0.43
C LEU A 116 -11.10 -6.34 1.46
N GLY A 117 -11.56 -5.12 1.21
CA GLY A 117 -12.48 -4.38 2.05
C GLY A 117 -11.84 -3.32 2.95
N GLY A 118 -10.53 -3.28 3.03
CA GLY A 118 -9.76 -2.25 3.77
C GLY A 118 -8.65 -1.65 2.91
N THR A 119 -7.91 -0.74 3.51
CA THR A 119 -6.74 -0.13 2.90
C THR A 119 -5.61 -0.09 3.93
N ARG A 120 -4.44 -0.61 3.57
CA ARG A 120 -3.24 -0.42 4.37
C ARG A 120 -2.87 1.07 4.36
N SER A 121 -2.69 1.64 5.53
CA SER A 121 -2.30 3.05 5.68
C SER A 121 -0.83 3.16 6.10
N ALA A 122 -0.56 3.72 7.25
CA ALA A 122 0.79 3.88 7.76
C ALA A 122 1.25 2.64 8.52
N VAL A 123 2.56 2.47 8.62
CA VAL A 123 3.17 1.57 9.62
C VAL A 123 3.28 2.36 10.91
N ASP A 124 2.84 1.78 12.00
CA ASP A 124 3.03 2.32 13.33
C ASP A 124 4.52 2.21 13.71
N GLU A 125 5.16 3.33 13.95
CA GLU A 125 6.61 3.38 14.20
C GLU A 125 7.02 2.70 15.52
N ASP A 126 6.12 2.65 16.50
CA ASP A 126 6.40 2.07 17.81
C ASP A 126 6.21 0.54 17.82
N SER A 127 5.16 0.05 17.18
CA SER A 127 4.84 -1.39 17.15
C SER A 127 5.33 -2.11 15.89
N GLY A 128 5.62 -1.38 14.81
CA GLY A 128 5.92 -1.95 13.50
C GLY A 128 4.71 -2.57 12.78
N GLU A 129 3.50 -2.37 13.30
CA GLU A 129 2.28 -2.89 12.73
C GLU A 129 1.77 -2.01 11.58
N THR A 130 1.28 -2.63 10.51
CA THR A 130 0.60 -1.90 9.44
C THR A 130 -0.85 -1.66 9.83
N LEU A 131 -1.28 -0.40 9.83
CA LEU A 131 -2.66 -0.05 10.08
C LEU A 131 -3.54 -0.35 8.87
N VAL A 132 -4.60 -1.12 9.10
CA VAL A 132 -5.66 -1.37 8.10
C VAL A 132 -6.86 -0.49 8.43
N ASP A 133 -7.11 0.47 7.57
CA ASP A 133 -8.22 1.41 7.71
C ASP A 133 -9.51 0.80 7.14
N VAL A 134 -10.52 0.62 8.01
CA VAL A 134 -11.86 0.17 7.65
C VAL A 134 -12.93 1.19 8.07
N ARG A 135 -12.52 2.41 8.42
CA ARG A 135 -13.43 3.44 8.93
C ARG A 135 -14.42 3.90 7.86
N ALA A 136 -15.64 4.19 8.31
CA ALA A 136 -16.70 4.72 7.47
C ALA A 136 -16.49 6.20 7.09
N ALA A 137 -17.28 6.67 6.12
CA ALA A 137 -17.38 8.07 5.80
C ALA A 137 -17.81 8.90 7.01
N ASP A 138 -17.31 10.13 7.04
CA ASP A 138 -17.82 11.14 7.95
C ASP A 138 -19.26 11.55 7.59
N ASP A 139 -19.90 12.31 8.46
CA ASP A 139 -21.28 12.80 8.32
C ASP A 139 -21.49 13.70 7.08
N THR A 140 -20.42 14.04 6.37
CA THR A 140 -20.46 14.84 5.15
C THR A 140 -20.52 13.97 3.88
N GLY A 141 -20.54 12.65 4.00
CA GLY A 141 -20.54 11.71 2.89
C GLY A 141 -19.17 11.58 2.21
N ARG A 142 -18.12 12.01 2.88
CA ARG A 142 -16.77 11.95 2.38
C ARG A 142 -16.22 10.54 2.55
N LEU A 143 -15.62 10.07 1.52
CA LEU A 143 -15.11 8.74 1.22
C LEU A 143 -14.77 7.84 2.41
N ILE A 144 -15.48 6.76 2.44
CA ILE A 144 -15.31 5.56 3.21
C ILE A 144 -13.97 4.91 2.83
N ARG A 145 -13.11 4.73 3.79
CA ARG A 145 -11.82 4.08 3.59
C ARG A 145 -11.84 2.56 3.77
N GLY A 146 -13.03 1.98 3.94
CA GLY A 146 -13.21 0.54 4.08
C GLY A 146 -14.61 0.11 3.72
N ALA A 147 -14.77 -1.19 3.49
CA ALA A 147 -16.07 -1.77 3.17
C ALA A 147 -16.96 -1.85 4.42
N SER A 148 -18.26 -1.58 4.26
CA SER A 148 -19.26 -1.96 5.24
C SER A 148 -19.42 -3.48 5.24
N THR A 149 -19.46 -4.07 4.04
CA THR A 149 -19.61 -5.52 3.88
C THR A 149 -18.65 -6.05 2.82
N VAL A 150 -18.11 -7.25 3.08
CA VAL A 150 -17.38 -8.04 2.09
C VAL A 150 -18.08 -9.38 1.95
N ARG A 151 -18.48 -9.74 0.73
CA ARG A 151 -19.12 -11.01 0.43
C ARG A 151 -18.27 -11.81 -0.55
N LEU A 152 -17.95 -13.03 -0.21
CA LEU A 152 -17.32 -14.01 -1.10
C LEU A 152 -18.39 -15.01 -1.59
N ASP A 153 -18.52 -15.11 -2.92
CA ASP A 153 -19.46 -15.99 -3.60
C ASP A 153 -18.78 -16.59 -4.84
N ASN A 154 -17.94 -17.57 -4.60
CA ASN A 154 -17.14 -18.23 -5.64
C ASN A 154 -17.28 -19.75 -5.63
N ALA A 155 -18.43 -20.27 -5.20
CA ALA A 155 -18.72 -21.71 -5.21
C ALA A 155 -18.56 -22.33 -6.61
N ALA A 156 -18.86 -21.54 -7.66
CA ALA A 156 -18.55 -21.89 -9.04
C ALA A 156 -17.33 -21.11 -9.52
N GLY A 157 -16.25 -21.80 -9.86
CA GLY A 157 -15.01 -21.19 -10.33
C GLY A 157 -13.80 -21.49 -9.44
N PRO A 158 -12.71 -20.73 -9.59
CA PRO A 158 -11.51 -20.93 -8.80
C PRO A 158 -11.71 -20.47 -7.36
N ALA A 159 -10.97 -21.07 -6.44
CA ALA A 159 -10.79 -20.51 -5.10
C ALA A 159 -10.16 -19.12 -5.20
N LEU A 160 -10.49 -18.22 -4.29
CA LEU A 160 -9.74 -16.99 -4.09
C LEU A 160 -8.35 -17.36 -3.56
N SER A 161 -7.31 -17.04 -4.31
CA SER A 161 -5.97 -17.56 -4.06
C SER A 161 -4.92 -16.47 -4.08
N ALA A 162 -4.14 -16.39 -3.00
CA ALA A 162 -2.89 -15.67 -2.89
C ALA A 162 -2.08 -16.29 -1.73
N PRO A 163 -0.78 -16.01 -1.60
CA PRO A 163 -0.02 -16.41 -0.42
C PRO A 163 -0.60 -15.86 0.89
N ASP A 164 -1.11 -14.64 0.87
CA ASP A 164 -1.81 -14.01 1.98
C ASP A 164 -3.12 -13.38 1.51
N VAL A 165 -4.24 -13.72 2.16
CA VAL A 165 -5.58 -13.21 1.86
C VAL A 165 -6.23 -12.69 3.13
N VAL A 166 -6.49 -11.39 3.15
CA VAL A 166 -7.11 -10.70 4.27
C VAL A 166 -8.47 -10.13 3.84
N LEU A 167 -9.53 -10.56 4.47
CA LEU A 167 -10.87 -10.03 4.28
C LEU A 167 -11.25 -9.20 5.51
N VAL A 168 -11.56 -7.95 5.31
CA VAL A 168 -11.97 -7.05 6.40
C VAL A 168 -13.20 -6.27 6.01
N ALA A 169 -14.08 -6.02 6.97
CA ALA A 169 -15.24 -5.16 6.79
C ALA A 169 -15.60 -4.51 8.13
N ARG A 170 -16.25 -3.36 8.07
CA ARG A 170 -16.74 -2.68 9.25
C ARG A 170 -17.90 -3.42 9.91
N ASP A 171 -18.85 -3.92 9.11
CA ASP A 171 -20.09 -4.48 9.62
C ASP A 171 -20.14 -6.01 9.50
N SER A 172 -19.77 -6.57 8.33
CA SER A 172 -19.78 -8.03 8.14
C SER A 172 -18.91 -8.54 7.01
N VAL A 173 -18.30 -9.70 7.22
CA VAL A 173 -17.73 -10.55 6.18
C VAL A 173 -18.59 -11.77 6.02
N VAL A 174 -19.10 -12.03 4.81
CA VAL A 174 -19.97 -13.16 4.48
C VAL A 174 -19.24 -14.06 3.51
N ILE A 175 -19.09 -15.33 3.86
CA ILE A 175 -18.58 -16.37 2.97
C ILE A 175 -19.75 -17.28 2.64
N GLU A 176 -20.20 -17.22 1.38
CA GLU A 176 -21.35 -17.99 0.92
C GLU A 176 -21.03 -19.50 0.89
N ALA A 177 -22.08 -20.30 0.99
CA ALA A 177 -21.93 -21.75 1.00
C ALA A 177 -21.19 -22.27 -0.24
N GLY A 178 -20.19 -23.11 -0.04
CA GLY A 178 -19.36 -23.67 -1.11
C GLY A 178 -18.25 -22.74 -1.60
N SER A 179 -18.17 -21.52 -1.11
CA SER A 179 -17.07 -20.62 -1.43
C SER A 179 -15.73 -21.12 -0.86
N GLN A 180 -14.65 -20.81 -1.56
CA GLN A 180 -13.32 -21.33 -1.26
C GLN A 180 -12.27 -20.21 -1.25
N ILE A 181 -11.39 -20.28 -0.25
CA ILE A 181 -10.16 -19.48 -0.16
C ILE A 181 -8.99 -20.44 -0.04
N ALA A 182 -7.92 -20.20 -0.78
CA ALA A 182 -6.71 -21.01 -0.74
C ALA A 182 -5.48 -20.10 -0.54
N ALA A 183 -4.82 -20.24 0.59
CA ALA A 183 -3.47 -19.64 0.77
C ALA A 183 -2.47 -20.55 0.03
N VAL A 184 -1.86 -20.01 -1.03
CA VAL A 184 -0.92 -20.76 -1.89
C VAL A 184 0.34 -19.96 -2.08
N GLY A 185 1.47 -20.53 -1.67
CA GLY A 185 2.77 -19.85 -1.72
C GLY A 185 3.27 -19.39 -0.34
N THR A 186 4.21 -18.50 -0.35
CA THR A 186 4.78 -17.88 0.86
C THR A 186 4.66 -16.37 0.77
N ALA A 187 4.19 -15.74 1.84
CA ALA A 187 4.19 -14.30 2.00
C ALA A 187 5.21 -13.90 3.07
N GLU A 188 5.77 -12.71 2.93
CA GLU A 188 6.52 -12.10 4.04
C GLU A 188 5.53 -11.74 5.16
N PRO A 189 5.85 -12.11 6.41
CA PRO A 189 4.95 -11.85 7.53
C PRO A 189 4.72 -10.34 7.71
N GLU A 190 3.47 -9.96 7.89
CA GLU A 190 3.06 -8.59 8.17
C GLU A 190 2.12 -8.58 9.38
N ALA A 191 2.48 -7.83 10.40
CA ALA A 191 1.58 -7.60 11.52
C ALA A 191 0.56 -6.51 11.13
N LEU A 192 -0.72 -6.86 11.19
CA LEU A 192 -1.81 -5.97 10.82
C LEU A 192 -2.61 -5.57 12.05
N ARG A 193 -2.88 -4.27 12.21
CA ARG A 193 -3.80 -3.73 13.19
C ARG A 193 -4.97 -3.03 12.50
N ILE A 194 -6.18 -3.48 12.81
CA ILE A 194 -7.39 -2.93 12.19
C ILE A 194 -7.80 -1.66 12.94
N ALA A 195 -7.83 -0.53 12.25
CA ALA A 195 -8.34 0.73 12.76
C ALA A 195 -9.85 0.82 12.43
N GLY A 196 -10.66 0.52 13.41
CA GLY A 196 -12.13 0.64 13.34
C GLY A 196 -12.63 2.02 13.74
N SER A 197 -13.90 2.31 13.43
CA SER A 197 -14.62 3.49 13.92
C SER A 197 -15.30 3.19 15.26
N GLY A 198 -14.56 2.72 16.24
CA GLY A 198 -15.09 2.49 17.58
C GLY A 198 -14.60 3.53 18.57
N ALA A 199 -15.24 3.60 19.75
CA ALA A 199 -14.81 4.46 20.86
C ALA A 199 -13.40 4.13 21.38
N ASP A 200 -12.79 3.08 20.86
CA ASP A 200 -11.44 2.62 21.21
C ASP A 200 -10.35 3.20 20.28
N ALA A 201 -10.71 4.11 19.37
CA ALA A 201 -9.74 4.81 18.51
C ALA A 201 -8.92 5.87 19.26
N ASP A 202 -9.22 6.09 20.52
CA ASP A 202 -8.60 7.09 21.41
C ASP A 202 -7.87 6.41 22.59
N GLY A 203 -7.34 5.24 22.37
CA GLY A 203 -6.54 4.54 23.37
C GLY A 203 -5.07 4.82 23.21
#